data_76935c372a2bdd44c317fe8fe892d786
#
_entry.id   76935c372a2bdd44c317fe8fe892d786
#
_cell.length_a   1.000
_cell.length_b   1.000
_cell.length_c   1.000
_cell.angle_alpha   90.00
_cell.angle_beta   90.00
_cell.angle_gamma   90.00
#
_symmetry.space_group_name_H-M   'P 1'
#
loop_
_entity.id
_entity.type
_entity.pdbx_description
1 polymer ?
#
loop_
_entity_poly.entity_id
_entity_poly.type
_entity_poly.pdbx_seq_one_letter_code
_entity_poly.pdbx_strand_id
1 'polypeptide(L)'
;MTAYMPANDAPSAKLATCFVTMGDRRYAMLMAKDFEANANLESVKVPALGRTVNGYKSGTMDIKFKMTVYHCTEIFDDVVEKFKNTGVMPTFDIQVTNEDPATSVGKSTKIYTGCILDGDVLLSMFDADGELIEQSVEGYAQDFTRPEKYTNPTYM
;
A
#
# COMPACT_ATOMS: atom_id res chain seq x y z
N MET A 1 -7.69 -35.33 16.66
CA MET A 1 -8.07 -33.90 16.78
C MET A 1 -7.92 -33.25 15.42
N THR A 2 -8.95 -32.57 14.96
CA THR A 2 -8.89 -31.85 13.69
C THR A 2 -8.37 -30.43 13.93
N ALA A 3 -7.30 -30.06 13.22
CA ALA A 3 -6.78 -28.71 13.28
C ALA A 3 -7.69 -27.78 12.47
N TYR A 4 -8.00 -26.63 13.02
CA TYR A 4 -8.81 -25.61 12.34
C TYR A 4 -8.34 -24.23 12.75
N MET A 5 -8.63 -23.26 11.90
CA MET A 5 -8.34 -21.85 12.18
C MET A 5 -9.43 -21.28 13.11
N PRO A 6 -9.07 -20.78 14.29
CA PRO A 6 -10.02 -20.04 15.12
C PRO A 6 -10.50 -18.76 14.42
N ALA A 7 -11.77 -18.41 14.62
CA ALA A 7 -12.33 -17.20 14.01
C ALA A 7 -11.59 -15.92 14.41
N ASN A 8 -11.05 -15.89 15.63
CA ASN A 8 -10.31 -14.73 16.13
C ASN A 8 -8.99 -14.48 15.41
N ASP A 9 -8.43 -15.48 14.73
CA ASP A 9 -7.17 -15.33 13.99
C ASP A 9 -7.34 -14.68 12.63
N ALA A 10 -8.57 -14.38 12.21
CA ALA A 10 -8.83 -13.55 11.05
C ALA A 10 -8.64 -12.08 11.43
N PRO A 11 -7.58 -11.38 10.93
CA PRO A 11 -7.33 -10.00 11.31
C PRO A 11 -8.44 -9.07 10.81
N SER A 12 -8.79 -8.08 11.62
CA SER A 12 -9.75 -7.07 11.22
C SER A 12 -9.09 -6.04 10.30
N ALA A 13 -9.73 -5.77 9.17
CA ALA A 13 -9.24 -4.75 8.24
C ALA A 13 -9.33 -3.32 8.79
N LYS A 14 -10.06 -3.13 9.89
CA LYS A 14 -10.22 -1.81 10.53
C LYS A 14 -9.10 -1.46 11.49
N LEU A 15 -8.33 -2.44 11.93
CA LEU A 15 -7.30 -2.26 12.96
C LEU A 15 -5.93 -2.08 12.30
N ALA A 16 -5.74 -0.89 11.76
CA ALA A 16 -4.50 -0.52 11.10
C ALA A 16 -4.17 0.94 11.36
N THR A 17 -2.90 1.26 11.29
CA THR A 17 -2.40 2.65 11.34
C THR A 17 -1.56 2.91 10.10
N CYS A 18 -1.65 4.14 9.59
CA CYS A 18 -0.92 4.56 8.41
C CYS A 18 -0.21 5.89 8.69
N PHE A 19 1.06 5.96 8.32
CA PHE A 19 1.86 7.17 8.40
C PHE A 19 2.48 7.45 7.05
N VAL A 20 2.50 8.71 6.66
CA VAL A 20 3.17 9.17 5.44
C VAL A 20 4.28 10.13 5.85
N THR A 21 5.49 9.87 5.39
CA THR A 21 6.66 10.73 5.65
C THR A 21 7.05 11.45 4.37
N MET A 22 6.98 12.77 4.41
CA MET A 22 7.39 13.63 3.29
C MET A 22 8.48 14.58 3.78
N GLY A 23 9.68 14.45 3.21
CA GLY A 23 10.83 15.20 3.67
C GLY A 23 11.12 14.89 5.14
N ASP A 24 11.09 15.92 5.99
CA ASP A 24 11.36 15.77 7.43
C ASP A 24 10.09 15.61 8.27
N ARG A 25 8.91 15.60 7.64
CA ARG A 25 7.63 15.54 8.35
C ARG A 25 6.96 14.19 8.20
N ARG A 26 6.45 13.71 9.33
CA ARG A 26 5.66 12.47 9.40
C ARG A 26 4.20 12.83 9.71
N TYR A 27 3.32 12.39 8.85
CA TYR A 27 1.87 12.63 8.98
C TYR A 27 1.15 11.36 9.38
N ALA A 28 0.38 11.43 10.46
CA ALA A 28 -0.53 10.35 10.83
C ALA A 28 -1.78 10.47 9.94
N MET A 29 -2.05 9.43 9.17
CA MET A 29 -3.15 9.44 8.19
C MET A 29 -4.46 8.95 8.82
N LEU A 30 -4.93 9.68 9.83
CA LEU A 30 -6.18 9.35 10.51
C LEU A 30 -7.41 9.54 9.62
N MET A 31 -7.28 10.33 8.56
CA MET A 31 -8.34 10.56 7.58
C MET A 31 -8.38 9.49 6.47
N ALA A 32 -7.49 8.52 6.51
CA ALA A 32 -7.47 7.46 5.51
C ALA A 32 -8.63 6.49 5.73
N LYS A 33 -9.36 6.20 4.67
CA LYS A 33 -10.45 5.22 4.69
C LYS A 33 -9.94 3.81 4.40
N ASP A 34 -9.03 3.70 3.45
CA ASP A 34 -8.45 2.44 3.04
C ASP A 34 -7.04 2.65 2.52
N PHE A 35 -6.30 1.57 2.53
CA PHE A 35 -4.98 1.48 1.91
C PHE A 35 -4.78 0.06 1.39
N GLU A 36 -4.27 -0.04 0.19
CA GLU A 36 -3.95 -1.32 -0.43
C GLU A 36 -2.63 -1.21 -1.17
N ALA A 37 -1.75 -2.17 -0.96
CA ALA A 37 -0.50 -2.26 -1.69
C ALA A 37 -0.31 -3.68 -2.19
N ASN A 38 0.09 -3.81 -3.45
CA ASN A 38 0.27 -5.08 -4.10
C ASN A 38 1.62 -5.15 -4.79
N ALA A 39 2.26 -6.30 -4.71
CA ALA A 39 3.43 -6.62 -5.51
C ALA A 39 2.97 -7.36 -6.77
N ASN A 40 3.18 -6.75 -7.92
CA ASN A 40 2.85 -7.35 -9.20
C ASN A 40 4.06 -8.09 -9.76
N LEU A 41 4.00 -9.40 -9.75
CA LEU A 41 5.09 -10.27 -10.19
C LEU A 41 4.87 -10.64 -11.66
N GLU A 42 5.90 -10.45 -12.47
CA GLU A 42 5.86 -10.80 -13.88
C GLU A 42 6.70 -12.06 -14.12
N SER A 43 6.20 -12.93 -14.98
CA SER A 43 6.88 -14.16 -15.37
C SER A 43 7.19 -14.13 -16.85
N VAL A 44 8.33 -14.67 -17.23
CA VAL A 44 8.75 -14.81 -18.62
C VAL A 44 8.66 -16.27 -19.03
N LYS A 45 7.95 -16.52 -20.13
CA LYS A 45 7.83 -17.85 -20.71
C LYS A 45 9.16 -18.27 -21.33
N VAL A 46 9.63 -19.46 -20.98
CA VAL A 46 10.86 -20.02 -21.50
C VAL A 46 10.53 -21.28 -22.30
N PRO A 47 10.38 -21.19 -23.64
CA PRO A 47 10.15 -22.36 -24.46
C PRO A 47 11.42 -23.19 -24.57
N ALA A 48 11.28 -24.51 -24.59
CA ALA A 48 12.40 -25.44 -24.73
C ALA A 48 12.07 -26.54 -25.74
N LEU A 49 13.05 -26.91 -26.52
CA LEU A 49 12.90 -27.99 -27.47
C LEU A 49 12.66 -29.32 -26.74
N GLY A 50 11.74 -30.11 -27.28
CA GLY A 50 11.43 -31.45 -26.74
C GLY A 50 10.53 -31.44 -25.52
N ARG A 51 10.03 -30.29 -25.11
CA ARG A 51 9.07 -30.16 -23.98
C ARG A 51 7.68 -29.80 -24.49
N THR A 52 6.67 -30.50 -23.97
CA THR A 52 5.27 -30.16 -24.25
C THR A 52 4.73 -29.14 -23.24
N VAL A 53 5.35 -29.00 -22.06
CA VAL A 53 4.97 -28.05 -21.04
C VAL A 53 6.01 -26.94 -21.01
N ASN A 54 5.55 -25.68 -21.12
CA ASN A 54 6.43 -24.54 -21.09
C ASN A 54 6.92 -24.25 -19.67
N GLY A 55 8.19 -23.91 -19.55
CA GLY A 55 8.73 -23.38 -18.31
C GLY A 55 8.54 -21.88 -18.21
N TYR A 56 8.54 -21.36 -17.00
CA TYR A 56 8.44 -19.93 -16.73
C TYR A 56 9.56 -19.51 -15.79
N LYS A 57 10.14 -18.36 -16.09
CA LYS A 57 11.17 -17.75 -15.25
C LYS A 57 10.60 -16.44 -14.66
N SER A 58 10.92 -16.17 -13.41
CA SER A 58 10.53 -14.90 -12.78
C SER A 58 11.24 -13.73 -13.45
N GLY A 59 10.45 -12.71 -13.78
CA GLY A 59 10.96 -11.46 -14.34
C GLY A 59 11.13 -10.40 -13.26
N THR A 60 10.52 -9.25 -13.48
CA THR A 60 10.56 -8.10 -12.57
C THR A 60 9.31 -8.05 -11.69
N MET A 61 9.35 -7.15 -10.71
CA MET A 61 8.25 -6.92 -9.78
C MET A 61 7.99 -5.43 -9.67
N ASP A 62 6.72 -5.06 -9.69
CA ASP A 62 6.27 -3.69 -9.41
C ASP A 62 5.50 -3.67 -8.10
N ILE A 63 5.73 -2.65 -7.30
CA ILE A 63 4.98 -2.43 -6.06
C ILE A 63 4.05 -1.25 -6.28
N LYS A 64 2.75 -1.52 -6.31
CA LYS A 64 1.72 -0.53 -6.55
C LYS A 64 0.89 -0.33 -5.29
N PHE A 65 0.60 0.92 -4.94
CA PHE A 65 -0.27 1.24 -3.81
C PHE A 65 -1.45 2.10 -4.25
N LYS A 66 -2.51 2.01 -3.47
CA LYS A 66 -3.70 2.83 -3.62
C LYS A 66 -4.25 3.16 -2.24
N MET A 67 -4.61 4.41 -2.03
CA MET A 67 -5.14 4.89 -0.76
C MET A 67 -6.30 5.83 -1.02
N THR A 68 -7.37 5.69 -0.24
CA THR A 68 -8.49 6.63 -0.26
C THR A 68 -8.49 7.40 1.04
N VAL A 69 -8.51 8.73 0.95
CA VAL A 69 -8.53 9.61 2.11
C VAL A 69 -9.63 10.66 1.95
N TYR A 70 -10.13 11.17 3.06
CA TYR A 70 -10.97 12.37 3.01
C TYR A 70 -10.10 13.56 2.61
N HIS A 71 -10.63 14.43 1.76
CA HIS A 71 -9.90 15.59 1.23
C HIS A 71 -9.86 16.72 2.27
N CYS A 72 -9.25 16.44 3.40
CA CYS A 72 -9.00 17.40 4.47
C CYS A 72 -7.50 17.71 4.63
N THR A 73 -6.68 17.23 3.69
CA THR A 73 -5.25 17.50 3.65
C THR A 73 -4.82 17.78 2.21
N GLU A 74 -3.85 18.64 2.05
CA GLU A 74 -3.29 19.00 0.74
C GLU A 74 -1.83 18.57 0.58
N ILE A 75 -1.39 17.57 1.35
CA ILE A 75 0.00 17.09 1.25
C ILE A 75 0.33 16.50 -0.12
N PHE A 76 -0.65 15.85 -0.77
CA PHE A 76 -0.46 15.32 -2.13
C PHE A 76 -0.51 16.43 -3.18
N ASP A 77 -1.26 17.50 -2.92
CA ASP A 77 -1.28 18.68 -3.79
C ASP A 77 0.09 19.36 -3.78
N ASP A 78 0.76 19.40 -2.62
CA ASP A 78 2.12 19.93 -2.51
C ASP A 78 3.11 19.14 -3.36
N VAL A 79 2.97 17.82 -3.42
CA VAL A 79 3.79 16.95 -4.28
C VAL A 79 3.58 17.29 -5.76
N VAL A 80 2.33 17.45 -6.17
CA VAL A 80 1.98 17.79 -7.55
C VAL A 80 2.51 19.19 -7.91
N GLU A 81 2.38 20.15 -7.01
CA GLU A 81 2.88 21.50 -7.24
C GLU A 81 4.40 21.54 -7.38
N LYS A 82 5.13 20.82 -6.55
CA LYS A 82 6.59 20.70 -6.66
C LYS A 82 7.00 20.06 -7.97
N PHE A 83 6.32 19.01 -8.40
CA PHE A 83 6.59 18.38 -9.68
C PHE A 83 6.36 19.35 -10.84
N LYS A 84 5.28 20.10 -10.81
CA LYS A 84 4.95 21.10 -11.84
C LYS A 84 6.03 22.18 -11.92
N ASN A 85 6.52 22.65 -10.78
CA ASN A 85 7.46 23.78 -10.72
C ASN A 85 8.90 23.38 -10.98
N THR A 86 9.31 22.17 -10.58
CA THR A 86 10.71 21.72 -10.66
C THR A 86 10.96 20.66 -11.71
N GLY A 87 9.92 19.99 -12.20
CA GLY A 87 10.05 18.86 -13.11
C GLY A 87 10.55 17.57 -12.45
N VAL A 88 10.74 17.58 -11.14
CA VAL A 88 11.20 16.41 -10.38
C VAL A 88 10.11 15.98 -9.43
N MET A 89 9.68 14.72 -9.51
CA MET A 89 8.68 14.16 -8.62
C MET A 89 9.28 13.93 -7.23
N PRO A 90 8.77 14.61 -6.19
CA PRO A 90 9.18 14.32 -4.83
C PRO A 90 8.78 12.90 -4.44
N THR A 91 9.64 12.22 -3.71
CA THR A 91 9.35 10.89 -3.18
C THR A 91 8.92 10.98 -1.72
N PHE A 92 8.14 10.01 -1.28
CA PHE A 92 7.69 9.92 0.09
C PHE A 92 7.67 8.46 0.54
N ASP A 93 7.54 8.25 1.85
CA ASP A 93 7.48 6.91 2.43
C ASP A 93 6.13 6.70 3.09
N ILE A 94 5.60 5.48 3.00
CA ILE A 94 4.33 5.10 3.63
C ILE A 94 4.61 3.94 4.58
N GLN A 95 4.23 4.10 5.85
CA GLN A 95 4.31 3.05 6.84
C GLN A 95 2.90 2.59 7.20
N VAL A 96 2.64 1.30 7.09
CA VAL A 96 1.35 0.70 7.44
C VAL A 96 1.58 -0.40 8.46
N THR A 97 0.87 -0.30 9.58
CA THR A 97 0.90 -1.31 10.63
C THR A 97 -0.49 -1.90 10.81
N ASN A 98 -0.59 -3.21 10.67
CA ASN A 98 -1.80 -3.97 10.96
C ASN A 98 -1.61 -4.71 12.27
N GLU A 99 -2.47 -4.46 13.24
CA GLU A 99 -2.43 -5.12 14.53
C GLU A 99 -3.86 -5.37 15.02
N ASP A 100 -4.18 -6.64 15.23
CA ASP A 100 -5.43 -7.04 15.84
C ASP A 100 -5.09 -7.83 17.12
N PRO A 101 -5.37 -7.27 18.32
CA PRO A 101 -5.03 -7.96 19.56
C PRO A 101 -5.81 -9.26 19.79
N ALA A 102 -6.90 -9.48 19.04
CA ALA A 102 -7.65 -10.74 19.10
C ALA A 102 -6.97 -11.89 18.37
N THR A 103 -6.00 -11.59 17.47
CA THR A 103 -5.25 -12.63 16.76
C THR A 103 -4.05 -13.11 17.58
N SER A 104 -3.59 -14.32 17.27
CA SER A 104 -2.40 -14.90 17.88
C SER A 104 -1.10 -14.54 17.16
N VAL A 105 -1.19 -13.83 16.01
CA VAL A 105 -0.05 -13.63 15.11
C VAL A 105 0.73 -12.35 15.36
N GLY A 106 0.23 -11.45 16.21
CA GLY A 106 0.91 -10.20 16.55
C GLY A 106 0.61 -9.09 15.56
N LYS A 107 1.62 -8.27 15.27
CA LYS A 107 1.46 -7.13 14.34
C LYS A 107 2.38 -7.26 13.13
N SER A 108 1.97 -6.63 12.05
CA SER A 108 2.73 -6.56 10.82
C SER A 108 2.92 -5.10 10.41
N THR A 109 4.15 -4.68 10.27
CA THR A 109 4.50 -3.34 9.80
C THR A 109 5.26 -3.45 8.49
N LYS A 110 4.81 -2.70 7.50
CA LYS A 110 5.51 -2.56 6.22
C LYS A 110 5.77 -1.10 5.94
N ILE A 111 6.98 -0.81 5.49
CA ILE A 111 7.39 0.54 5.12
C ILE A 111 7.67 0.52 3.62
N TYR A 112 6.91 1.30 2.86
CA TYR A 112 7.09 1.46 1.42
C TYR A 112 7.90 2.72 1.18
N THR A 113 9.07 2.57 0.58
CA THR A 113 10.03 3.67 0.40
C THR A 113 10.09 4.14 -1.04
N GLY A 114 10.42 5.42 -1.23
CA GLY A 114 10.55 6.01 -2.55
C GLY A 114 9.26 6.02 -3.33
N CYS A 115 8.14 6.25 -2.67
CA CYS A 115 6.84 6.27 -3.33
C CYS A 115 6.70 7.48 -4.23
N ILE A 116 6.13 7.26 -5.42
CA ILE A 116 5.77 8.32 -6.36
C ILE A 116 4.28 8.22 -6.67
N LEU A 117 3.67 9.35 -7.02
CA LEU A 117 2.28 9.38 -7.44
C LEU A 117 2.14 9.01 -8.90
N ASP A 118 1.05 8.35 -9.23
CA ASP A 118 0.68 7.98 -10.60
C ASP A 118 -0.82 8.20 -10.79
N GLY A 119 -1.22 8.54 -12.02
CA GLY A 119 -2.62 8.78 -12.34
C GLY A 119 -3.12 10.12 -11.85
N ASP A 120 -4.41 10.17 -11.56
CA ASP A 120 -5.10 11.41 -11.21
C ASP A 120 -4.96 11.73 -9.73
N VAL A 121 -4.67 12.99 -9.43
CA VAL A 121 -4.68 13.52 -8.07
C VAL A 121 -5.76 14.59 -8.01
N LEU A 122 -6.69 14.48 -7.08
CA LEU A 122 -7.78 15.42 -6.92
C LEU A 122 -7.25 16.76 -6.39
N LEU A 123 -7.40 17.81 -7.19
CA LEU A 123 -6.99 19.16 -6.79
C LEU A 123 -8.15 19.95 -6.17
N SER A 124 -9.28 19.94 -6.83
CA SER A 124 -10.46 20.65 -6.35
C SER A 124 -11.72 19.92 -6.77
N MET A 125 -12.69 19.90 -5.88
CA MET A 125 -14.00 19.34 -6.15
C MET A 125 -15.04 20.03 -5.29
N PHE A 126 -16.17 20.36 -5.88
CA PHE A 126 -17.38 20.67 -5.11
C PHE A 126 -18.60 20.14 -5.82
N ASP A 127 -19.58 19.72 -5.05
CA ASP A 127 -20.83 19.18 -5.55
C ASP A 127 -21.93 19.55 -4.55
N ALA A 128 -22.89 20.35 -4.98
CA ALA A 128 -23.97 20.84 -4.12
C ALA A 128 -24.86 19.71 -3.57
N ASP A 129 -24.95 18.60 -4.32
CA ASP A 129 -25.72 17.42 -3.93
C ASP A 129 -24.87 16.32 -3.30
N GLY A 130 -23.55 16.52 -3.21
CA GLY A 130 -22.60 15.57 -2.62
C GLY A 130 -22.58 15.65 -1.10
N GLU A 131 -22.09 14.61 -0.48
CA GLU A 131 -21.96 14.53 0.99
C GLU A 131 -20.57 14.92 1.47
N LEU A 132 -19.56 14.14 1.10
CA LEU A 132 -18.18 14.32 1.56
C LEU A 132 -17.21 14.30 0.37
N ILE A 133 -16.10 15.03 0.52
CA ILE A 133 -15.06 15.02 -0.49
C ILE A 133 -14.02 13.97 -0.12
N GLU A 134 -13.84 13.00 -0.99
CA GLU A 134 -12.85 11.94 -0.87
C GLU A 134 -11.90 12.00 -2.05
N GLN A 135 -10.65 11.61 -1.84
CA GLN A 135 -9.70 11.46 -2.93
C GLN A 135 -9.03 10.09 -2.88
N SER A 136 -8.82 9.51 -4.05
CA SER A 136 -8.02 8.31 -4.22
C SER A 136 -6.65 8.71 -4.74
N VAL A 137 -5.61 8.23 -4.06
CA VAL A 137 -4.23 8.46 -4.45
C VAL A 137 -3.62 7.10 -4.76
N GLU A 138 -2.97 6.99 -5.91
CA GLU A 138 -2.28 5.76 -6.28
C GLU A 138 -0.89 6.07 -6.81
N GLY A 139 -0.04 5.07 -6.82
CA GLY A 139 1.32 5.23 -7.29
C GLY A 139 2.14 3.97 -7.12
N TYR A 140 3.45 4.14 -7.25
CA TYR A 140 4.41 3.04 -7.17
C TYR A 140 5.42 3.31 -6.08
N ALA A 141 5.82 2.26 -5.36
CA ALA A 141 6.92 2.31 -4.41
C ALA A 141 8.17 1.71 -5.05
N GLN A 142 9.33 2.27 -4.71
CA GLN A 142 10.62 1.77 -5.22
C GLN A 142 11.05 0.50 -4.48
N ASP A 143 10.71 0.41 -3.20
CA ASP A 143 11.10 -0.71 -2.36
C ASP A 143 10.15 -0.81 -1.16
N PHE A 144 10.23 -1.92 -0.43
CA PHE A 144 9.53 -2.05 0.84
C PHE A 144 10.37 -2.85 1.83
N THR A 145 10.14 -2.60 3.12
CA THR A 145 10.77 -3.33 4.21
C THR A 145 9.72 -3.80 5.20
N ARG A 146 10.06 -4.80 5.97
CA ARG A 146 9.16 -5.43 6.95
C ARG A 146 9.83 -5.47 8.32
N PRO A 147 9.86 -4.35 9.06
CA PRO A 147 10.50 -4.34 10.39
C PRO A 147 9.79 -5.23 11.40
N GLU A 148 8.47 -5.43 11.25
CA GLU A 148 7.68 -6.31 12.09
C GLU A 148 6.84 -7.23 11.23
N LYS A 149 6.80 -8.51 11.57
CA LYS A 149 6.11 -9.53 10.80
C LYS A 149 5.14 -10.29 11.68
N TYR A 150 4.07 -10.80 11.09
CA TYR A 150 3.24 -11.78 11.77
C TYR A 150 4.04 -13.04 12.08
N THR A 151 3.75 -13.65 13.21
CA THR A 151 4.27 -14.99 13.51
C THR A 151 3.31 -16.03 12.94
N ASN A 152 3.84 -17.16 12.50
CA ASN A 152 2.99 -18.22 11.97
C ASN A 152 2.10 -18.79 13.10
N PRO A 153 0.81 -19.01 12.84
CA PRO A 153 -0.08 -19.61 13.81
C PRO A 153 0.32 -21.05 14.13
N THR A 154 0.01 -21.49 15.34
CA THR A 154 0.38 -22.84 15.80
C THR A 154 -0.37 -23.98 15.11
N TYR A 155 -1.53 -23.68 14.52
CA TYR A 155 -2.34 -24.66 13.76
C TYR A 155 -1.89 -24.82 12.32
N MET A 156 -0.91 -24.05 11.91
CA MET A 156 -0.43 -24.00 10.53
C MET A 156 0.63 -25.06 10.25
#